data_2ad0d463a91a01734b525a2b49d19c29
#
_entry.id   2ad0d463a91a01734b525a2b49d19c29
#
_cell.length_a   1.000
_cell.length_b   1.000
_cell.length_c   1.000
_cell.angle_alpha   90.00
_cell.angle_beta   90.00
_cell.angle_gamma   90.00
#
_symmetry.space_group_name_H-M   'P 1'
#
loop_
_entity.id
_entity.type
_entity.pdbx_description
1 polymer ?
#
loop_
_entity_poly.entity_id
_entity_poly.type
_entity_poly.pdbx_seq_one_letter_code
_entity_poly.pdbx_strand_id
1 'polypeptide(L)'
;MGHKTHPLGFRLGIIKDWKTHWYANNAAGYRSLVTEDMQLRKCIYGEYNGFTDAGIAKVEIDRGAQDSVINIHSARPGILIGRDGERVKQLRTKLEGITTRRVQLNIIEIEQPELDPFLVGRNIAEQLQRRVAYRRAMRQAGQRAMQAGAQGIKIIAKGRLSGAEIARTEKLMLGRVPLHTLRADIDYALAEAGTAMGRIGIKVWIYKGEILPPAPE
;
A
#
# COMPACT_ATOMS: atom_id res chain seq x y z
N MET A 1 8.79 -2.17 -26.77
CA MET A 1 8.44 -1.29 -25.63
C MET A 1 9.47 -1.47 -24.54
N GLY A 2 10.11 -0.39 -24.06
CA GLY A 2 11.14 -0.46 -23.03
C GLY A 2 10.59 -0.90 -21.66
N HIS A 3 11.48 -1.42 -20.82
CA HIS A 3 11.19 -1.69 -19.41
C HIS A 3 10.98 -0.37 -18.66
N LYS A 4 9.98 -0.35 -17.77
CA LYS A 4 9.68 0.85 -16.96
C LYS A 4 10.17 0.63 -15.55
N THR A 5 10.87 1.63 -15.01
CA THR A 5 11.34 1.60 -13.63
C THR A 5 10.16 1.67 -12.66
N HIS A 6 10.32 1.05 -11.49
CA HIS A 6 9.31 1.14 -10.42
C HIS A 6 9.23 2.58 -9.92
N PRO A 7 8.02 3.21 -9.91
CA PRO A 7 7.90 4.65 -9.65
C PRO A 7 8.36 5.05 -8.25
N LEU A 8 8.12 4.21 -7.23
CA LEU A 8 8.62 4.47 -5.88
C LEU A 8 10.14 4.27 -5.81
N GLY A 9 10.68 3.16 -6.37
CA GLY A 9 12.12 2.91 -6.36
C GLY A 9 12.93 3.99 -7.07
N PHE A 10 12.38 4.61 -8.11
CA PHE A 10 13.00 5.73 -8.81
C PHE A 10 13.11 6.99 -7.94
N ARG A 11 12.24 7.16 -6.93
CA ARG A 11 12.15 8.34 -6.06
C ARG A 11 12.67 8.10 -4.66
N LEU A 12 13.08 6.88 -4.36
CA LEU A 12 13.57 6.49 -3.05
C LEU A 12 14.90 7.19 -2.75
N GLY A 13 15.05 7.72 -1.54
CA GLY A 13 16.24 8.48 -1.13
C GLY A 13 16.31 9.92 -1.67
N ILE A 14 15.31 10.37 -2.47
CA ILE A 14 15.22 11.74 -2.98
C ILE A 14 14.00 12.44 -2.38
N ILE A 15 12.79 11.96 -2.70
CA ILE A 15 11.53 12.51 -2.18
C ILE A 15 10.71 11.49 -1.39
N LYS A 16 11.02 10.21 -1.50
CA LYS A 16 10.38 9.13 -0.74
C LYS A 16 11.41 8.48 0.18
N ASP A 17 10.94 8.14 1.38
CA ASP A 17 11.73 7.45 2.37
C ASP A 17 11.43 5.95 2.39
N TRP A 18 12.24 5.20 3.12
CA TRP A 18 12.11 3.75 3.29
C TRP A 18 10.91 3.42 4.19
N LYS A 19 10.38 2.21 4.04
CA LYS A 19 9.32 1.69 4.92
C LYS A 19 9.87 0.96 6.15
N THR A 20 11.17 0.89 6.27
CA THR A 20 11.85 0.16 7.32
C THR A 20 13.16 0.86 7.63
N HIS A 21 13.38 1.23 8.89
CA HIS A 21 14.54 1.98 9.35
C HIS A 21 15.30 1.14 10.38
N TRP A 22 16.38 0.53 9.96
CA TRP A 22 17.31 -0.19 10.82
C TRP A 22 18.63 -0.49 10.10
N TYR A 23 19.62 -0.83 10.88
CA TYR A 23 20.96 -1.18 10.39
C TYR A 23 21.42 -2.52 10.98
N ALA A 24 22.22 -3.27 10.23
CA ALA A 24 22.84 -4.52 10.67
C ALA A 24 24.34 -4.49 10.35
N ASN A 25 25.18 -4.85 11.34
CA ASN A 25 26.62 -4.80 11.20
C ASN A 25 27.19 -5.92 10.31
N ASN A 26 26.48 -7.04 10.19
CA ASN A 26 26.93 -8.19 9.42
C ASN A 26 25.85 -8.79 8.53
N ALA A 27 26.26 -9.53 7.50
CA ALA A 27 25.34 -10.14 6.54
C ALA A 27 24.39 -11.19 7.16
N ALA A 28 24.82 -11.91 8.19
CA ALA A 28 23.99 -12.89 8.89
C ALA A 28 22.89 -12.19 9.68
N GLY A 29 23.23 -11.14 10.43
CA GLY A 29 22.26 -10.30 11.14
C GLY A 29 21.27 -9.61 10.19
N TYR A 30 21.75 -9.09 9.06
CA TYR A 30 20.89 -8.51 8.03
C TYR A 30 19.86 -9.51 7.52
N ARG A 31 20.31 -10.74 7.19
CA ARG A 31 19.43 -11.80 6.70
C ARG A 31 18.36 -12.19 7.72
N SER A 32 18.73 -12.32 9.00
CA SER A 32 17.77 -12.65 10.07
C SER A 32 16.72 -11.55 10.26
N LEU A 33 17.14 -10.27 10.27
CA LEU A 33 16.24 -9.12 10.42
C LEU A 33 15.26 -8.99 9.24
N VAL A 34 15.72 -9.20 8.00
CA VAL A 34 14.83 -9.19 6.81
C VAL A 34 13.79 -10.30 6.89
N THR A 35 14.20 -11.52 7.29
CA THR A 35 13.28 -12.65 7.43
C THR A 35 12.22 -12.36 8.50
N GLU A 36 12.65 -11.82 9.63
CA GLU A 36 11.77 -11.41 10.73
C GLU A 36 10.77 -10.33 10.29
N ASP A 37 11.23 -9.27 9.56
CA ASP A 37 10.34 -8.24 9.01
C ASP A 37 9.29 -8.81 8.05
N MET A 38 9.68 -9.77 7.22
CA MET A 38 8.74 -10.45 6.33
C MET A 38 7.68 -11.25 7.12
N GLN A 39 8.08 -11.92 8.20
CA GLN A 39 7.18 -12.66 9.09
C GLN A 39 6.24 -11.72 9.84
N LEU A 40 6.74 -10.61 10.38
CA LEU A 40 5.94 -9.57 11.06
C LEU A 40 4.88 -9.00 10.11
N ARG A 41 5.27 -8.59 8.90
CA ARG A 41 4.33 -8.09 7.88
C ARG A 41 3.29 -9.14 7.50
N LYS A 42 3.72 -10.40 7.29
CA LYS A 42 2.81 -11.51 6.97
C LYS A 42 1.82 -11.77 8.09
N CYS A 43 2.25 -11.72 9.35
CA CYS A 43 1.38 -11.86 10.52
C CYS A 43 0.34 -10.74 10.57
N ILE A 44 0.76 -9.46 10.40
CA ILE A 44 -0.14 -8.31 10.42
C ILE A 44 -1.19 -8.40 9.32
N TYR A 45 -0.76 -8.60 8.06
CA TYR A 45 -1.70 -8.72 6.95
C TYR A 45 -2.58 -9.97 7.06
N GLY A 46 -2.07 -11.07 7.59
CA GLY A 46 -2.81 -12.32 7.80
C GLY A 46 -3.93 -12.17 8.82
N GLU A 47 -3.65 -11.53 9.96
CA GLU A 47 -4.61 -11.31 11.03
C GLU A 47 -5.81 -10.45 10.56
N TYR A 48 -5.52 -9.43 9.76
CA TYR A 48 -6.54 -8.51 9.27
C TYR A 48 -7.07 -8.83 7.85
N ASN A 49 -6.67 -9.96 7.28
CA ASN A 49 -7.14 -10.34 5.93
C ASN A 49 -8.67 -10.55 5.86
N GLY A 50 -9.27 -11.00 6.97
CA GLY A 50 -10.73 -11.14 7.09
C GLY A 50 -11.47 -9.80 7.28
N PHE A 51 -10.76 -8.72 7.62
CA PHE A 51 -11.31 -7.39 7.85
C PHE A 51 -10.90 -6.44 6.73
N THR A 52 -11.44 -6.66 5.53
CA THR A 52 -11.14 -5.85 4.34
C THR A 52 -11.41 -4.36 4.60
N ASP A 53 -12.42 -4.06 5.41
CA ASP A 53 -12.81 -2.70 5.78
C ASP A 53 -11.79 -1.98 6.67
N ALA A 54 -10.87 -2.68 7.32
CA ALA A 54 -9.82 -2.05 8.13
C ALA A 54 -8.88 -1.15 7.31
N GLY A 55 -8.71 -1.44 6.01
CA GLY A 55 -7.99 -0.58 5.08
C GLY A 55 -6.54 -0.31 5.50
N ILE A 56 -5.73 -1.36 5.75
CA ILE A 56 -4.30 -1.18 6.01
C ILE A 56 -3.61 -0.77 4.71
N ALA A 57 -2.98 0.40 4.69
CA ALA A 57 -2.26 0.93 3.54
C ALA A 57 -0.78 0.56 3.55
N LYS A 58 -0.10 0.85 4.64
CA LYS A 58 1.32 0.55 4.81
C LYS A 58 1.66 0.15 6.24
N VAL A 59 2.74 -0.60 6.39
CA VAL A 59 3.34 -0.97 7.67
C VAL A 59 4.77 -0.49 7.65
N GLU A 60 5.16 0.36 8.59
CA GLU A 60 6.52 0.83 8.80
C GLU A 60 7.10 0.14 10.03
N ILE A 61 8.39 -0.21 9.96
CA ILE A 61 9.08 -0.92 11.03
C ILE A 61 10.37 -0.19 11.34
N ASP A 62 10.44 0.37 12.53
CA ASP A 62 11.61 1.06 13.04
C ASP A 62 12.22 0.23 14.16
N ARG A 63 13.49 -0.16 14.01
CA ARG A 63 14.17 -1.00 15.00
C ARG A 63 15.23 -0.22 15.74
N GLY A 64 15.01 -0.07 17.04
CA GLY A 64 16.01 0.39 18.00
C GLY A 64 16.92 -0.75 18.49
N ALA A 65 17.72 -0.47 19.51
CA ALA A 65 18.61 -1.46 20.13
C ALA A 65 17.83 -2.58 20.84
N GLN A 66 16.82 -2.24 21.61
CA GLN A 66 16.03 -3.19 22.43
C GLN A 66 14.57 -3.25 22.00
N ASP A 67 14.05 -2.21 21.38
CA ASP A 67 12.65 -2.05 21.01
C ASP A 67 12.48 -2.10 19.48
N SER A 68 11.30 -2.54 19.04
CA SER A 68 10.85 -2.48 17.66
C SER A 68 9.53 -1.72 17.63
N VAL A 69 9.49 -0.59 16.95
CA VAL A 69 8.29 0.23 16.78
C VAL A 69 7.67 -0.13 15.44
N ILE A 70 6.41 -0.53 15.45
CA ILE A 70 5.65 -0.90 14.26
C ILE A 70 4.51 0.09 14.09
N ASN A 71 4.58 0.91 13.04
CA ASN A 71 3.56 1.88 12.69
C ASN A 71 2.65 1.30 11.60
N ILE A 72 1.36 1.12 11.91
CA ILE A 72 0.36 0.61 10.98
C ILE A 72 -0.52 1.78 10.54
N HIS A 73 -0.44 2.13 9.26
CA HIS A 73 -1.30 3.15 8.67
C HIS A 73 -2.60 2.53 8.15
N SER A 74 -3.74 3.03 8.64
CA SER A 74 -5.06 2.47 8.33
C SER A 74 -6.07 3.58 8.04
N ALA A 75 -7.02 3.28 7.14
CA ALA A 75 -8.16 4.15 6.86
C ALA A 75 -9.22 4.13 7.99
N ARG A 76 -9.27 3.05 8.78
CA ARG A 76 -10.27 2.87 9.86
C ARG A 76 -9.61 2.23 11.07
N PRO A 77 -8.92 3.02 11.90
CA PRO A 77 -8.18 2.51 13.06
C PRO A 77 -9.08 1.78 14.07
N GLY A 78 -10.33 2.20 14.24
CA GLY A 78 -11.28 1.56 15.16
C GLY A 78 -11.52 0.09 14.90
N ILE A 79 -11.45 -0.37 13.64
CA ILE A 79 -11.59 -1.79 13.29
C ILE A 79 -10.35 -2.58 13.71
N LEU A 80 -9.17 -1.98 13.60
CA LEU A 80 -7.90 -2.58 14.03
C LEU A 80 -7.81 -2.68 15.55
N ILE A 81 -8.21 -1.63 16.25
CA ILE A 81 -8.18 -1.55 17.71
C ILE A 81 -9.15 -2.57 18.32
N GLY A 82 -10.36 -2.67 17.74
CA GLY A 82 -11.41 -3.53 18.25
C GLY A 82 -12.04 -3.02 19.54
N ARG A 83 -12.91 -3.83 20.17
CA ARG A 83 -13.51 -3.49 21.45
C ARG A 83 -12.43 -3.52 22.54
N ASP A 84 -12.34 -2.48 23.33
CA ASP A 84 -11.41 -2.34 24.47
C ASP A 84 -9.92 -2.61 24.13
N GLY A 85 -9.55 -2.47 22.85
CA GLY A 85 -8.18 -2.72 22.38
C GLY A 85 -7.74 -4.20 22.40
N GLU A 86 -8.67 -5.13 22.49
CA GLU A 86 -8.38 -6.56 22.59
C GLU A 86 -7.61 -7.08 21.36
N ARG A 87 -8.00 -6.65 20.16
CA ARG A 87 -7.34 -7.07 18.91
C ARG A 87 -5.87 -6.62 18.86
N VAL A 88 -5.61 -5.37 19.27
CA VAL A 88 -4.24 -4.86 19.32
C VAL A 88 -3.39 -5.63 20.33
N LYS A 89 -3.96 -5.97 21.51
CA LYS A 89 -3.28 -6.78 22.52
C LYS A 89 -2.94 -8.18 21.98
N GLN A 90 -3.90 -8.84 21.32
CA GLN A 90 -3.69 -10.15 20.69
C GLN A 90 -2.62 -10.08 19.59
N LEU A 91 -2.69 -9.06 18.71
CA LEU A 91 -1.68 -8.85 17.67
C LEU A 91 -0.30 -8.63 18.30
N ARG A 92 -0.19 -7.78 19.32
CA ARG A 92 1.06 -7.51 20.02
C ARG A 92 1.68 -8.80 20.57
N THR A 93 0.91 -9.63 21.26
CA THR A 93 1.38 -10.92 21.79
C THR A 93 1.90 -11.84 20.68
N LYS A 94 1.20 -11.89 19.53
CA LYS A 94 1.65 -12.67 18.35
C LYS A 94 2.96 -12.12 17.78
N LEU A 95 3.12 -10.80 17.69
CA LEU A 95 4.33 -10.17 17.18
C LEU A 95 5.52 -10.35 18.14
N GLU A 96 5.29 -10.25 19.45
CA GLU A 96 6.30 -10.52 20.49
C GLU A 96 6.75 -11.99 20.48
N GLY A 97 5.91 -12.92 19.99
CA GLY A 97 6.31 -14.31 19.76
C GLY A 97 7.20 -14.54 18.54
N ILE A 98 7.23 -13.60 17.59
CA ILE A 98 8.07 -13.69 16.39
C ILE A 98 9.42 -13.01 16.62
N THR A 99 9.42 -11.86 17.32
CA THR A 99 10.63 -11.09 17.59
C THR A 99 11.10 -11.30 19.04
N THR A 100 12.40 -11.29 19.25
CA THR A 100 12.99 -11.33 20.61
C THR A 100 13.01 -9.96 21.29
N ARG A 101 12.58 -8.90 20.58
CA ARG A 101 12.58 -7.52 21.07
C ARG A 101 11.19 -7.15 21.56
N ARG A 102 11.15 -6.12 22.43
CA ARG A 102 9.89 -5.54 22.87
C ARG A 102 9.20 -4.84 21.69
N VAL A 103 7.92 -5.13 21.46
CA VAL A 103 7.15 -4.54 20.36
C VAL A 103 6.30 -3.39 20.89
N GLN A 104 6.50 -2.21 20.30
CA GLN A 104 5.60 -1.08 20.43
C GLN A 104 4.78 -0.96 19.15
N LEU A 105 3.46 -0.98 19.26
CA LEU A 105 2.54 -0.96 18.13
C LEU A 105 1.77 0.36 18.14
N ASN A 106 1.91 1.13 17.06
CA ASN A 106 1.20 2.39 16.84
C ASN A 106 0.25 2.23 15.66
N ILE A 107 -0.98 2.73 15.81
CA ILE A 107 -1.96 2.75 14.73
C ILE A 107 -2.16 4.22 14.35
N ILE A 108 -1.86 4.53 13.09
CA ILE A 108 -1.93 5.89 12.55
C ILE A 108 -3.09 5.93 11.55
N GLU A 109 -3.98 6.89 11.73
CA GLU A 109 -5.09 7.11 10.83
C GLU A 109 -4.64 7.82 9.56
N ILE A 110 -5.23 7.41 8.43
CA ILE A 110 -5.04 8.06 7.14
C ILE A 110 -6.23 8.99 6.91
N GLU A 111 -6.00 10.29 6.90
CA GLU A 111 -7.03 11.31 6.72
C GLU A 111 -7.74 11.19 5.35
N GLN A 112 -6.99 10.88 4.30
CA GLN A 112 -7.49 10.83 2.92
C GLN A 112 -7.18 9.47 2.26
N PRO A 113 -7.99 8.43 2.51
CA PRO A 113 -7.76 7.10 1.96
C PRO A 113 -7.87 7.04 0.44
N GLU A 114 -8.56 8.00 -0.20
CA GLU A 114 -8.69 8.13 -1.64
C GLU A 114 -7.37 8.54 -2.34
N LEU A 115 -6.42 9.09 -1.59
CA LEU A 115 -5.08 9.45 -2.07
C LEU A 115 -4.04 8.34 -1.85
N ASP A 116 -4.43 7.22 -1.22
CA ASP A 116 -3.56 6.07 -1.07
C ASP A 116 -3.81 5.05 -2.21
N PRO A 117 -2.81 4.78 -3.06
CA PRO A 117 -2.98 3.91 -4.22
C PRO A 117 -3.26 2.45 -3.85
N PHE A 118 -2.81 1.99 -2.67
CA PHE A 118 -3.05 0.63 -2.22
C PHE A 118 -4.53 0.44 -1.84
N LEU A 119 -5.08 1.39 -1.08
CA LEU A 119 -6.49 1.37 -0.69
C LEU A 119 -7.42 1.51 -1.88
N VAL A 120 -7.10 2.42 -2.80
CA VAL A 120 -7.85 2.59 -4.06
C VAL A 120 -7.79 1.31 -4.90
N GLY A 121 -6.62 0.70 -5.04
CA GLY A 121 -6.45 -0.55 -5.78
C GLY A 121 -7.22 -1.70 -5.16
N ARG A 122 -7.22 -1.82 -3.83
CA ARG A 122 -7.97 -2.83 -3.09
C ARG A 122 -9.49 -2.64 -3.22
N ASN A 123 -9.96 -1.41 -3.13
CA ASN A 123 -11.39 -1.09 -3.33
C ASN A 123 -11.86 -1.51 -4.75
N ILE A 124 -11.06 -1.22 -5.78
CA ILE A 124 -11.37 -1.66 -7.14
C ILE A 124 -11.37 -3.20 -7.21
N ALA A 125 -10.40 -3.87 -6.57
CA ALA A 125 -10.32 -5.33 -6.55
C ALA A 125 -11.56 -5.96 -5.92
N GLU A 126 -12.03 -5.45 -4.79
CA GLU A 126 -13.24 -5.90 -4.11
C GLU A 126 -14.50 -5.70 -4.96
N GLN A 127 -14.63 -4.55 -5.64
CA GLN A 127 -15.73 -4.31 -6.57
C GLN A 127 -15.74 -5.32 -7.74
N LEU A 128 -14.55 -5.65 -8.28
CA LEU A 128 -14.44 -6.66 -9.34
C LEU A 128 -14.80 -8.07 -8.85
N GLN A 129 -14.43 -8.42 -7.63
CA GLN A 129 -14.84 -9.69 -7.00
C GLN A 129 -16.36 -9.77 -6.83
N ARG A 130 -17.00 -8.64 -6.51
CA ARG A 130 -18.47 -8.51 -6.44
C ARG A 130 -19.13 -8.38 -7.82
N ARG A 131 -18.40 -8.64 -8.91
CA ARG A 131 -18.86 -8.60 -10.30
C ARG A 131 -19.35 -7.23 -10.79
N VAL A 132 -18.89 -6.14 -10.20
CA VAL A 132 -19.13 -4.79 -10.72
C VAL A 132 -18.35 -4.62 -12.03
N ALA A 133 -18.96 -3.93 -13.01
CA ALA A 133 -18.32 -3.66 -14.28
C ALA A 133 -17.00 -2.86 -14.08
N TYR A 134 -15.88 -3.39 -14.57
CA TYR A 134 -14.55 -2.84 -14.37
C TYR A 134 -14.42 -1.37 -14.80
N ARG A 135 -15.08 -0.98 -15.91
CA ARG A 135 -15.07 0.43 -16.36
C ARG A 135 -15.72 1.36 -15.35
N ARG A 136 -16.82 0.92 -14.71
CA ARG A 136 -17.52 1.69 -13.68
C ARG A 136 -16.66 1.81 -12.43
N ALA A 137 -16.10 0.69 -11.95
CA ALA A 137 -15.22 0.66 -10.76
C ALA A 137 -14.00 1.57 -10.92
N MET A 138 -13.29 1.47 -12.06
CA MET A 138 -12.11 2.31 -12.36
C MET A 138 -12.48 3.79 -12.44
N ARG A 139 -13.58 4.14 -13.14
CA ARG A 139 -14.02 5.53 -13.30
C ARG A 139 -14.41 6.15 -11.97
N GLN A 140 -15.18 5.44 -11.16
CA GLN A 140 -15.61 5.89 -9.83
C GLN A 140 -14.41 6.11 -8.90
N ALA A 141 -13.46 5.18 -8.87
CA ALA A 141 -12.23 5.31 -8.07
C ALA A 141 -11.39 6.50 -8.55
N GLY A 142 -11.24 6.68 -9.86
CA GLY A 142 -10.52 7.81 -10.44
C GLY A 142 -11.16 9.16 -10.10
N GLN A 143 -12.47 9.28 -10.20
CA GLN A 143 -13.20 10.51 -9.84
C GLN A 143 -13.06 10.85 -8.37
N ARG A 144 -13.18 9.87 -7.46
CA ARG A 144 -13.00 10.08 -6.01
C ARG A 144 -11.58 10.59 -5.69
N ALA A 145 -10.56 10.00 -6.28
CA ALA A 145 -9.19 10.45 -6.06
C ALA A 145 -8.96 11.89 -6.57
N MET A 146 -9.55 12.26 -7.72
CA MET A 146 -9.48 13.65 -8.22
C MET A 146 -10.23 14.62 -7.30
N GLN A 147 -11.38 14.24 -6.76
CA GLN A 147 -12.14 15.02 -5.79
C GLN A 147 -11.40 15.20 -4.46
N ALA A 148 -10.63 14.19 -4.05
CA ALA A 148 -9.78 14.24 -2.86
C ALA A 148 -8.51 15.10 -3.05
N GLY A 149 -8.30 15.70 -4.24
CA GLY A 149 -7.20 16.62 -4.49
C GLY A 149 -6.01 16.02 -5.24
N ALA A 150 -6.10 14.81 -5.80
CA ALA A 150 -5.07 14.29 -6.68
C ALA A 150 -4.95 15.16 -7.95
N GLN A 151 -3.74 15.50 -8.36
CA GLN A 151 -3.48 16.21 -9.63
C GLN A 151 -3.56 15.28 -10.85
N GLY A 152 -3.51 13.98 -10.60
CA GLY A 152 -3.68 12.98 -11.64
C GLY A 152 -3.68 11.56 -11.10
N ILE A 153 -4.43 10.70 -11.77
CA ILE A 153 -4.48 9.27 -11.47
C ILE A 153 -4.41 8.45 -12.75
N LYS A 154 -3.70 7.34 -12.67
CA LYS A 154 -3.62 6.34 -13.73
C LYS A 154 -3.91 4.98 -13.15
N ILE A 155 -4.90 4.29 -13.71
CA ILE A 155 -5.30 2.94 -13.31
C ILE A 155 -5.15 2.02 -14.51
N ILE A 156 -4.52 0.87 -14.31
CA ILE A 156 -4.42 -0.16 -15.35
C ILE A 156 -4.97 -1.47 -14.75
N ALA A 157 -5.98 -2.03 -15.38
CA ALA A 157 -6.49 -3.36 -15.08
C ALA A 157 -6.09 -4.32 -16.19
N LYS A 158 -5.49 -5.48 -15.83
CA LYS A 158 -5.04 -6.51 -16.76
C LYS A 158 -5.50 -7.89 -16.30
N GLY A 159 -6.09 -8.65 -17.21
CA GLY A 159 -6.58 -9.98 -16.96
C GLY A 159 -7.83 -10.30 -17.79
N ARG A 160 -8.59 -11.31 -17.38
CA ARG A 160 -9.86 -11.71 -17.99
C ARG A 160 -10.99 -10.78 -17.54
N LEU A 161 -10.99 -9.56 -18.08
CA LEU A 161 -11.95 -8.52 -17.70
C LEU A 161 -13.37 -8.93 -18.11
N SER A 162 -14.32 -8.84 -17.17
CA SER A 162 -15.72 -9.30 -17.34
C SER A 162 -15.84 -10.78 -17.76
N GLY A 163 -14.88 -11.63 -17.40
CA GLY A 163 -14.89 -13.05 -17.74
C GLY A 163 -14.51 -13.38 -19.19
N ALA A 164 -13.96 -12.42 -19.95
CA ALA A 164 -13.52 -12.66 -21.31
C ALA A 164 -12.49 -13.79 -21.37
N GLU A 165 -12.56 -14.64 -22.38
CA GLU A 165 -11.64 -15.77 -22.55
C GLU A 165 -10.20 -15.32 -22.75
N ILE A 166 -10.02 -14.27 -23.54
CA ILE A 166 -8.71 -13.66 -23.81
C ILE A 166 -8.48 -12.51 -22.82
N ALA A 167 -7.31 -12.50 -22.18
CA ALA A 167 -6.91 -11.42 -21.28
C ALA A 167 -6.77 -10.10 -22.04
N ARG A 168 -7.32 -9.04 -21.44
CA ARG A 168 -7.28 -7.67 -21.97
C ARG A 168 -6.61 -6.74 -20.98
N THR A 169 -6.13 -5.62 -21.50
CA THR A 169 -5.56 -4.53 -20.68
C THR A 169 -6.37 -3.29 -20.94
N GLU A 170 -6.99 -2.76 -19.89
CA GLU A 170 -7.71 -1.49 -19.91
C GLU A 170 -6.97 -0.46 -19.08
N LYS A 171 -6.97 0.76 -19.55
CA LYS A 171 -6.26 1.89 -18.95
C LYS A 171 -7.21 3.05 -18.80
N LEU A 172 -7.27 3.60 -17.59
CA LEU A 172 -7.91 4.88 -17.29
C LEU A 172 -6.84 5.87 -16.85
N MET A 173 -6.93 7.10 -17.34
CA MET A 173 -6.03 8.19 -16.93
C MET A 173 -6.87 9.47 -16.83
N LEU A 174 -6.81 10.11 -15.66
CA LEU A 174 -7.42 11.39 -15.37
C LEU A 174 -6.32 12.34 -14.89
N GLY A 175 -6.32 13.58 -15.35
CA GLY A 175 -5.23 14.52 -15.09
C GLY A 175 -3.91 14.07 -15.72
N ARG A 176 -2.78 14.51 -15.13
CA ARG A 176 -1.43 14.17 -15.62
C ARG A 176 -0.67 13.34 -14.59
N VAL A 177 0.17 12.41 -15.06
CA VAL A 177 1.02 11.60 -14.19
C VAL A 177 2.44 11.58 -14.77
N PRO A 178 3.30 12.53 -14.36
CA PRO A 178 4.65 12.71 -14.92
C PRO A 178 5.63 11.70 -14.33
N LEU A 179 5.69 10.49 -14.89
CA LEU A 179 6.50 9.38 -14.36
C LEU A 179 8.01 9.62 -14.43
N HIS A 180 8.47 10.47 -15.37
CA HIS A 180 9.90 10.77 -15.56
C HIS A 180 10.41 11.91 -14.67
N THR A 181 9.53 12.72 -14.10
CA THR A 181 9.89 13.85 -13.25
C THR A 181 10.21 13.35 -11.83
N LEU A 182 11.44 13.51 -11.36
CA LEU A 182 11.87 13.07 -10.03
C LEU A 182 11.14 13.79 -8.90
N ARG A 183 10.98 15.12 -9.03
CA ARG A 183 10.30 15.96 -8.03
C ARG A 183 8.79 15.71 -7.92
N ALA A 184 8.21 14.94 -8.86
CA ALA A 184 6.79 14.62 -8.81
C ALA A 184 6.52 13.57 -7.72
N ASP A 185 5.65 13.89 -6.76
CA ASP A 185 5.19 12.97 -5.73
C ASP A 185 4.17 12.01 -6.32
N ILE A 186 4.65 10.82 -6.69
CA ILE A 186 3.82 9.76 -7.27
C ILE A 186 3.87 8.54 -6.36
N ASP A 187 2.70 8.18 -5.85
CA ASP A 187 2.49 6.94 -5.14
C ASP A 187 2.00 5.84 -6.10
N TYR A 188 2.40 4.60 -5.81
CA TYR A 188 2.09 3.44 -6.65
C TYR A 188 1.74 2.23 -5.81
N ALA A 189 0.73 1.48 -6.26
CA ALA A 189 0.41 0.17 -5.70
C ALA A 189 -0.05 -0.82 -6.77
N LEU A 190 0.15 -2.09 -6.45
CA LEU A 190 -0.38 -3.24 -7.17
C LEU A 190 -1.38 -3.95 -6.26
N ALA A 191 -2.59 -4.18 -6.77
CA ALA A 191 -3.61 -4.99 -6.12
C ALA A 191 -4.05 -6.12 -7.07
N GLU A 192 -4.50 -7.22 -6.50
CA GLU A 192 -5.01 -8.37 -7.25
C GLU A 192 -6.45 -8.67 -6.85
N ALA A 193 -7.32 -8.83 -7.83
CA ALA A 193 -8.69 -9.29 -7.64
C ALA A 193 -8.80 -10.77 -8.03
N GLY A 194 -9.13 -11.64 -7.07
CA GLY A 194 -9.43 -13.06 -7.33
C GLY A 194 -10.86 -13.20 -7.82
N THR A 195 -11.04 -13.58 -9.08
CA THR A 195 -12.36 -13.85 -9.67
C THR A 195 -12.52 -15.32 -9.99
N ALA A 196 -13.75 -15.79 -10.21
CA ALA A 196 -14.01 -17.17 -10.61
C ALA A 196 -13.26 -17.58 -11.91
N MET A 197 -12.95 -16.60 -12.78
CA MET A 197 -12.25 -16.80 -14.05
C MET A 197 -10.74 -16.55 -13.98
N GLY A 198 -10.16 -16.37 -12.78
CA GLY A 198 -8.75 -16.12 -12.56
C GLY A 198 -8.47 -14.80 -11.86
N ARG A 199 -7.19 -14.40 -11.83
CA ARG A 199 -6.76 -13.16 -11.17
C ARG A 199 -6.70 -12.00 -12.16
N ILE A 200 -7.16 -10.83 -11.72
CA ILE A 200 -7.05 -9.55 -12.43
C ILE A 200 -6.07 -8.69 -11.66
N GLY A 201 -4.97 -8.28 -12.30
CA GLY A 201 -3.99 -7.37 -11.73
C GLY A 201 -4.41 -5.91 -11.95
N ILE A 202 -4.40 -5.12 -10.88
CA ILE A 202 -4.75 -3.70 -10.89
C ILE A 202 -3.53 -2.91 -10.44
N LYS A 203 -3.06 -2.00 -11.30
CA LYS A 203 -1.96 -1.07 -10.99
C LYS A 203 -2.52 0.33 -10.89
N VAL A 204 -2.21 1.02 -9.80
CA VAL A 204 -2.69 2.39 -9.52
C VAL A 204 -1.48 3.29 -9.31
N TRP A 205 -1.47 4.44 -9.98
CA TRP A 205 -0.54 5.56 -9.78
C TRP A 205 -1.35 6.78 -9.41
N ILE A 206 -1.00 7.45 -8.33
CA ILE A 206 -1.63 8.70 -7.91
C ILE A 206 -0.54 9.76 -7.83
N TYR A 207 -0.75 10.85 -8.54
CA TYR A 207 0.11 12.03 -8.52
C TYR A 207 -0.51 13.08 -7.60
N LYS A 208 0.22 13.42 -6.53
CA LYS A 208 -0.22 14.36 -5.48
C LYS A 208 0.25 15.79 -5.75
N GLY A 209 1.35 15.96 -6.49
CA GLY A 209 1.93 17.26 -6.77
C GLY A 209 3.45 17.20 -6.89
N GLU A 210 4.11 18.33 -6.93
CA GLU A 210 5.58 18.42 -6.96
C GLU A 210 6.10 18.80 -5.57
N ILE A 211 7.15 18.11 -5.13
CA ILE A 211 7.92 18.45 -3.94
C ILE A 211 9.19 19.16 -4.42
N LEU A 212 9.27 20.45 -4.14
CA LEU A 212 10.46 21.25 -4.42
C LEU A 212 11.44 21.14 -3.24
N PRO A 213 12.75 21.09 -3.48
CA PRO A 213 13.71 21.22 -2.41
C PRO A 213 13.52 22.57 -1.70
N PRO A 214 13.81 22.66 -0.38
CA PRO A 214 13.81 23.97 0.29
C PRO A 214 14.74 24.91 -0.45
N ALA A 215 14.31 26.18 -0.59
CA ALA A 215 15.16 27.19 -1.20
C ALA A 215 16.49 27.24 -0.40
N PRO A 216 17.65 27.35 -1.06
CA PRO A 216 18.90 27.58 -0.33
C PRO A 216 18.79 28.90 0.41
N GLU A 217 19.09 28.89 1.72
CA GLU A 217 19.18 30.09 2.57
C GLU A 217 20.35 30.95 2.14
#